data_7b3647c22958bf1b676b07ce9e92fce7
#
_entry.id   7b3647c22958bf1b676b07ce9e92fce7
#
_cell.length_a   1.000
_cell.length_b   1.000
_cell.length_c   1.000
_cell.angle_alpha   90.00
_cell.angle_beta   90.00
_cell.angle_gamma   90.00
#
_symmetry.space_group_name_H-M   'P 1'
#
loop_
_entity.id
_entity.type
_entity.pdbx_description
1 polymer ?
#
loop_
_entity_poly.entity_id
_entity_poly.type
_entity_poly.pdbx_seq_one_letter_code
_entity_poly.pdbx_strand_id
1 'polypeptide(L)'
;MNQIEILLPEKPVIATDIDGVVLNWASNLPFFAAEFNLPTDVAVQMLIDEKFRSPAEMFQCSRSVGDEILKQYNSSKWIRGLKGYTDALIYINKMKERYDFVAITAIGTDFSIAMNRMSNLNVLFPGAFKDVLICDHHQSKDTLFYNAKSKYRDRIVCYIDDLSTHCQDAIEVWPDIPVMRMVRGDNKPLKSDVDVGVRTVYSWASVEHILNKEKFSD
;
A
#
# COMPACT_ATOMS: atom_id res chain seq x y z
N MET A 1 46.77 -3.02 -2.49
CA MET A 1 45.75 -4.00 -2.95
C MET A 1 44.46 -3.23 -3.15
N ASN A 2 44.10 -2.92 -4.40
CA ASN A 2 42.80 -2.32 -4.71
C ASN A 2 41.73 -3.40 -4.54
N GLN A 3 40.86 -3.25 -3.53
CA GLN A 3 39.64 -4.03 -3.44
C GLN A 3 38.76 -3.64 -4.65
N ILE A 4 38.59 -4.58 -5.57
CA ILE A 4 37.56 -4.47 -6.62
C ILE A 4 36.24 -4.64 -5.88
N GLU A 5 35.56 -3.55 -5.64
CA GLU A 5 34.17 -3.54 -5.17
C GLU A 5 33.33 -4.15 -6.31
N ILE A 6 32.93 -5.40 -6.16
CA ILE A 6 32.00 -6.04 -7.10
C ILE A 6 30.64 -5.37 -6.81
N LEU A 7 30.30 -4.36 -7.64
CA LEU A 7 28.95 -3.78 -7.65
C LEU A 7 27.98 -4.89 -8.10
N LEU A 8 27.29 -5.47 -7.13
CA LEU A 8 26.17 -6.36 -7.45
C LEU A 8 25.11 -5.54 -8.23
N PRO A 9 24.54 -6.13 -9.29
CA PRO A 9 23.50 -5.44 -10.05
C PRO A 9 22.34 -5.06 -9.12
N GLU A 10 21.89 -3.83 -9.26
CA GLU A 10 20.75 -3.33 -8.47
C GLU A 10 19.51 -4.16 -8.79
N LYS A 11 18.74 -4.53 -7.74
CA LYS A 11 17.51 -5.32 -7.91
C LYS A 11 16.43 -4.52 -8.64
N PRO A 12 15.57 -5.15 -9.43
CA PRO A 12 14.35 -4.53 -9.90
C PRO A 12 13.46 -4.13 -8.72
N VAL A 13 12.63 -3.11 -8.92
CA VAL A 13 11.83 -2.46 -7.87
C VAL A 13 10.36 -2.72 -8.08
N ILE A 14 9.67 -3.17 -7.04
CA ILE A 14 8.22 -3.24 -6.97
C ILE A 14 7.73 -1.99 -6.23
N ALA A 15 6.99 -1.11 -6.91
CA ALA A 15 6.30 0.01 -6.29
C ALA A 15 4.91 -0.46 -5.83
N THR A 16 4.49 -0.09 -4.63
CA THR A 16 3.20 -0.57 -4.08
C THR A 16 2.58 0.42 -3.10
N ASP A 17 1.26 0.50 -3.13
CA ASP A 17 0.52 1.05 -2.00
C ASP A 17 0.66 0.14 -0.77
N ILE A 18 0.27 0.63 0.38
CA ILE A 18 0.43 -0.08 1.65
C ILE A 18 -0.91 -0.48 2.25
N ASP A 19 -1.82 0.47 2.44
CA ASP A 19 -3.10 0.21 3.09
C ASP A 19 -4.06 -0.50 2.12
N GLY A 20 -4.68 -1.61 2.55
CA GLY A 20 -5.48 -2.43 1.64
C GLY A 20 -4.68 -3.36 0.71
N VAL A 21 -3.38 -3.16 0.57
CA VAL A 21 -2.49 -3.98 -0.29
C VAL A 21 -1.55 -4.85 0.53
N VAL A 22 -0.79 -4.23 1.43
CA VAL A 22 0.25 -4.86 2.27
C VAL A 22 -0.23 -4.99 3.70
N LEU A 23 -0.82 -3.93 4.25
CA LEU A 23 -1.32 -3.84 5.62
C LEU A 23 -2.84 -3.73 5.64
N ASN A 24 -3.46 -4.44 6.58
CA ASN A 24 -4.86 -4.23 6.91
C ASN A 24 -4.98 -3.01 7.82
N TRP A 25 -5.24 -1.84 7.20
CA TRP A 25 -5.35 -0.55 7.90
C TRP A 25 -6.40 -0.56 9.01
N ALA A 26 -7.52 -1.25 8.80
CA ALA A 26 -8.61 -1.33 9.78
C ALA A 26 -8.31 -2.28 10.96
N SER A 27 -7.21 -3.04 10.92
CA SER A 27 -6.94 -4.14 11.88
C SER A 27 -6.97 -3.72 13.35
N ASN A 28 -6.61 -2.49 13.66
CA ASN A 28 -6.60 -1.95 15.02
C ASN A 28 -7.66 -0.86 15.24
N LEU A 29 -8.48 -0.54 14.24
CA LEU A 29 -9.50 0.50 14.32
C LEU A 29 -10.55 0.26 15.44
N PRO A 30 -11.06 -0.97 15.65
CA PRO A 30 -11.98 -1.24 16.75
C PRO A 30 -11.37 -0.98 18.13
N PHE A 31 -10.08 -1.27 18.31
CA PHE A 31 -9.39 -1.03 19.59
C PHE A 31 -9.17 0.47 19.84
N PHE A 32 -8.83 1.23 18.80
CA PHE A 32 -8.76 2.68 18.86
C PHE A 32 -10.15 3.27 19.20
N ALA A 33 -11.18 2.87 18.48
CA ALA A 33 -12.55 3.34 18.73
C ALA A 33 -12.98 3.07 20.18
N ALA A 34 -12.73 1.86 20.70
CA ALA A 34 -13.04 1.50 22.07
C ALA A 34 -12.27 2.34 23.11
N GLU A 35 -10.98 2.62 22.89
CA GLU A 35 -10.16 3.45 23.78
C GLU A 35 -10.72 4.88 23.93
N PHE A 36 -11.30 5.43 22.86
CA PHE A 36 -11.86 6.79 22.84
C PHE A 36 -13.37 6.83 22.99
N ASN A 37 -14.02 5.73 23.42
CA ASN A 37 -15.47 5.61 23.58
C ASN A 37 -16.27 5.96 22.29
N LEU A 38 -15.69 5.65 21.12
CA LEU A 38 -16.35 5.81 19.83
C LEU A 38 -17.14 4.53 19.47
N PRO A 39 -18.13 4.61 18.55
CA PRO A 39 -18.82 3.43 18.04
C PRO A 39 -17.83 2.43 17.42
N THR A 40 -17.97 1.15 17.75
CA THR A 40 -17.07 0.09 17.30
C THR A 40 -17.67 -0.84 16.25
N ASP A 41 -18.99 -0.85 16.10
CA ASP A 41 -19.74 -1.74 15.22
C ASP A 41 -19.32 -1.64 13.75
N VAL A 42 -19.22 -0.43 13.23
CA VAL A 42 -18.77 -0.21 11.83
C VAL A 42 -17.30 -0.60 11.65
N ALA A 43 -16.45 -0.27 12.63
CA ALA A 43 -15.04 -0.65 12.59
C ALA A 43 -14.86 -2.19 12.61
N VAL A 44 -15.67 -2.91 13.38
CA VAL A 44 -15.69 -4.38 13.38
C VAL A 44 -16.22 -4.92 12.04
N GLN A 45 -17.27 -4.32 11.49
CA GLN A 45 -17.80 -4.74 10.19
C GLN A 45 -16.76 -4.57 9.07
N MET A 46 -15.95 -3.50 9.10
CA MET A 46 -14.85 -3.30 8.15
C MET A 46 -13.79 -4.40 8.21
N LEU A 47 -13.59 -5.05 9.35
CA LEU A 47 -12.69 -6.22 9.46
C LEU A 47 -13.30 -7.49 8.86
N ILE A 48 -14.63 -7.59 8.85
CA ILE A 48 -15.34 -8.78 8.36
C ILE A 48 -15.46 -8.74 6.84
N ASP A 49 -15.89 -7.58 6.30
CA ASP A 49 -16.13 -7.44 4.85
C ASP A 49 -14.92 -6.87 4.07
N GLU A 50 -13.89 -6.43 4.78
CA GLU A 50 -12.70 -5.77 4.25
C GLU A 50 -13.03 -4.58 3.33
N LYS A 51 -14.14 -3.90 3.63
CA LYS A 51 -14.62 -2.77 2.85
C LYS A 51 -14.40 -1.46 3.60
N PHE A 52 -13.72 -0.52 2.94
CA PHE A 52 -13.52 0.82 3.48
C PHE A 52 -14.85 1.58 3.59
N ARG A 53 -15.05 2.28 4.71
CA ARG A 53 -16.17 3.18 4.97
C ARG A 53 -15.64 4.61 5.09
N SER A 54 -16.49 5.59 4.78
CA SER A 54 -16.12 6.98 5.02
C SER A 54 -15.91 7.25 6.51
N PRO A 55 -15.03 8.20 6.89
CA PRO A 55 -14.84 8.55 8.31
C PRO A 55 -16.13 8.92 9.04
N ALA A 56 -17.06 9.59 8.36
CA ALA A 56 -18.37 9.91 8.90
C ALA A 56 -19.20 8.66 9.26
N GLU A 57 -19.13 7.63 8.40
CA GLU A 57 -19.80 6.35 8.68
C GLU A 57 -19.07 5.55 9.76
N MET A 58 -17.73 5.48 9.69
CA MET A 58 -16.91 4.76 10.68
C MET A 58 -17.20 5.19 12.11
N PHE A 59 -17.28 6.51 12.32
CA PHE A 59 -17.40 7.11 13.66
C PHE A 59 -18.79 7.67 13.96
N GLN A 60 -19.75 7.48 13.06
CA GLN A 60 -21.15 7.92 13.19
C GLN A 60 -21.27 9.41 13.58
N CYS A 61 -20.53 10.26 12.88
CA CYS A 61 -20.43 11.70 13.17
C CYS A 61 -20.44 12.54 11.88
N SER A 62 -20.30 13.87 12.01
CA SER A 62 -20.14 14.72 10.83
C SER A 62 -18.80 14.44 10.10
N ARG A 63 -18.75 14.73 8.79
CA ARG A 63 -17.55 14.50 7.99
C ARG A 63 -16.30 15.15 8.57
N SER A 64 -16.40 16.43 8.99
CA SER A 64 -15.25 17.15 9.54
C SER A 64 -14.73 16.56 10.85
N VAL A 65 -15.63 16.07 11.71
CA VAL A 65 -15.24 15.36 12.94
C VAL A 65 -14.64 14.01 12.61
N GLY A 66 -15.22 13.28 11.67
CA GLY A 66 -14.70 11.98 11.22
C GLY A 66 -13.30 12.08 10.63
N ASP A 67 -13.05 13.10 9.79
CA ASP A 67 -11.72 13.34 9.20
C ASP A 67 -10.67 13.66 10.30
N GLU A 68 -11.04 14.40 11.34
CA GLU A 68 -10.14 14.69 12.47
C GLU A 68 -9.85 13.43 13.31
N ILE A 69 -10.86 12.60 13.57
CA ILE A 69 -10.69 11.31 14.26
C ILE A 69 -9.80 10.38 13.43
N LEU A 70 -9.98 10.34 12.09
CA LEU A 70 -9.14 9.58 11.19
C LEU A 70 -7.67 10.01 11.28
N LYS A 71 -7.41 11.32 11.30
CA LYS A 71 -6.05 11.86 11.49
C LYS A 71 -5.48 11.43 12.84
N GLN A 72 -6.26 11.46 13.90
CA GLN A 72 -5.84 10.98 15.23
C GLN A 72 -5.53 9.47 15.20
N TYR A 73 -6.35 8.65 14.52
CA TYR A 73 -6.06 7.23 14.36
C TYR A 73 -4.73 7.02 13.64
N ASN A 74 -4.51 7.68 12.50
CA ASN A 74 -3.30 7.55 11.70
C ASN A 74 -2.02 7.98 12.45
N SER A 75 -2.12 8.91 13.40
CA SER A 75 -0.99 9.33 14.25
C SER A 75 -0.84 8.53 15.54
N SER A 76 -1.81 7.66 15.86
CA SER A 76 -1.86 6.94 17.14
C SER A 76 -0.88 5.76 17.23
N LYS A 77 -0.69 5.26 18.46
CA LYS A 77 0.04 4.01 18.73
C LYS A 77 -0.56 2.79 18.00
N TRP A 78 -1.85 2.81 17.69
CA TRP A 78 -2.56 1.71 17.05
C TRP A 78 -2.11 1.45 15.62
N ILE A 79 -1.72 2.50 14.90
CA ILE A 79 -1.15 2.37 13.55
C ILE A 79 0.19 1.65 13.56
N ARG A 80 0.98 1.79 14.59
CA ARG A 80 2.30 1.15 14.70
C ARG A 80 2.24 -0.38 14.73
N GLY A 81 1.13 -0.97 15.17
CA GLY A 81 0.92 -2.41 15.29
C GLY A 81 -0.06 -3.00 14.29
N LEU A 82 -0.27 -2.38 13.13
CA LEU A 82 -1.17 -2.92 12.10
C LEU A 82 -0.76 -4.32 11.66
N LYS A 83 -1.75 -5.16 11.37
CA LYS A 83 -1.52 -6.50 10.84
C LYS A 83 -1.20 -6.43 9.34
N GLY A 84 -0.16 -7.14 8.92
CA GLY A 84 0.05 -7.44 7.51
C GLY A 84 -0.95 -8.49 7.01
N TYR A 85 -1.38 -8.38 5.75
CA TYR A 85 -2.10 -9.49 5.12
C TYR A 85 -1.20 -10.72 5.06
N THR A 86 -1.76 -11.89 5.33
CA THR A 86 -0.99 -13.14 5.43
C THR A 86 -0.20 -13.44 4.16
N ASP A 87 -0.82 -13.24 2.99
CA ASP A 87 -0.16 -13.42 1.70
C ASP A 87 0.97 -12.39 1.49
N ALA A 88 0.78 -11.13 1.89
CA ALA A 88 1.83 -10.12 1.84
C ALA A 88 3.02 -10.52 2.72
N LEU A 89 2.76 -10.99 3.96
CA LEU A 89 3.83 -11.46 4.86
C LEU A 89 4.66 -12.59 4.25
N ILE A 90 4.00 -13.54 3.57
CA ILE A 90 4.68 -14.67 2.93
C ILE A 90 5.46 -14.21 1.69
N TYR A 91 4.76 -13.56 0.77
CA TYR A 91 5.32 -13.31 -0.56
C TYR A 91 6.30 -12.14 -0.61
N ILE A 92 6.08 -11.04 0.09
CA ILE A 92 7.04 -9.92 0.14
C ILE A 92 8.35 -10.38 0.81
N ASN A 93 8.28 -11.13 1.93
CA ASN A 93 9.47 -11.65 2.59
C ASN A 93 10.23 -12.69 1.73
N LYS A 94 9.54 -13.42 0.85
CA LYS A 94 10.17 -14.29 -0.15
C LYS A 94 10.76 -13.48 -1.31
N MET A 95 10.00 -12.51 -1.84
CA MET A 95 10.37 -11.75 -3.03
C MET A 95 11.49 -10.73 -2.78
N LYS A 96 11.70 -10.26 -1.54
CA LYS A 96 12.76 -9.29 -1.20
C LYS A 96 14.18 -9.77 -1.53
N GLU A 97 14.37 -11.07 -1.71
CA GLU A 97 15.65 -11.62 -2.16
C GLU A 97 15.96 -11.26 -3.63
N ARG A 98 14.91 -11.02 -4.43
CA ARG A 98 14.99 -10.74 -5.87
C ARG A 98 14.59 -9.32 -6.25
N TYR A 99 13.82 -8.65 -5.43
CA TYR A 99 13.27 -7.32 -5.66
C TYR A 99 13.52 -6.41 -4.47
N ASP A 100 13.70 -5.12 -4.73
CA ASP A 100 13.52 -4.06 -3.75
C ASP A 100 12.06 -3.58 -3.79
N PHE A 101 11.55 -3.08 -2.67
CA PHE A 101 10.20 -2.54 -2.58
C PHE A 101 10.24 -1.04 -2.27
N VAL A 102 9.31 -0.30 -2.88
CA VAL A 102 9.07 1.12 -2.59
C VAL A 102 7.60 1.30 -2.25
N ALA A 103 7.34 1.83 -1.06
CA ALA A 103 6.00 2.18 -0.63
C ALA A 103 5.59 3.54 -1.18
N ILE A 104 4.38 3.66 -1.74
CA ILE A 104 3.78 4.91 -2.23
C ILE A 104 2.39 5.03 -1.62
N THR A 105 2.24 5.79 -0.54
CA THR A 105 1.03 5.75 0.30
C THR A 105 0.52 7.16 0.64
N ALA A 106 -0.81 7.32 0.71
CA ALA A 106 -1.51 8.58 1.00
C ALA A 106 -2.18 8.53 2.38
N ILE A 107 -1.41 8.75 3.45
CA ILE A 107 -1.88 8.61 4.85
C ILE A 107 -1.68 9.86 5.70
N GLY A 108 -1.00 10.89 5.18
CA GLY A 108 -0.61 12.09 5.90
C GLY A 108 0.90 12.23 6.05
N THR A 109 1.37 13.47 5.96
CA THR A 109 2.80 13.83 5.96
C THR A 109 3.37 14.15 7.33
N ASP A 110 2.55 14.10 8.39
CA ASP A 110 3.03 14.32 9.77
C ASP A 110 4.12 13.31 10.13
N PHE A 111 5.16 13.78 10.82
CA PHE A 111 6.32 12.96 11.20
C PHE A 111 5.95 11.68 11.97
N SER A 112 5.00 11.76 12.90
CA SER A 112 4.52 10.60 13.68
C SER A 112 3.85 9.55 12.78
N ILE A 113 3.10 9.96 11.76
CA ILE A 113 2.45 9.07 10.79
C ILE A 113 3.51 8.36 9.96
N ALA A 114 4.48 9.11 9.41
CA ALA A 114 5.57 8.55 8.65
C ALA A 114 6.39 7.52 9.47
N MET A 115 6.75 7.87 10.71
CA MET A 115 7.50 6.98 11.61
C MET A 115 6.72 5.72 11.97
N ASN A 116 5.40 5.83 12.19
CA ASN A 116 4.56 4.67 12.46
C ASN A 116 4.53 3.71 11.25
N ARG A 117 4.39 4.26 10.04
CA ARG A 117 4.40 3.48 8.80
C ARG A 117 5.74 2.78 8.58
N MET A 118 6.84 3.49 8.72
CA MET A 118 8.18 2.91 8.61
C MET A 118 8.40 1.80 9.65
N SER A 119 7.92 2.00 10.88
CA SER A 119 7.99 0.99 11.94
C SER A 119 7.23 -0.29 11.55
N ASN A 120 5.99 -0.17 11.07
CA ASN A 120 5.22 -1.31 10.57
C ASN A 120 5.98 -2.11 9.51
N LEU A 121 6.45 -1.41 8.48
CA LEU A 121 7.12 -2.06 7.36
C LEU A 121 8.43 -2.72 7.78
N ASN A 122 9.23 -2.08 8.63
CA ASN A 122 10.49 -2.63 9.10
C ASN A 122 10.31 -3.85 10.01
N VAL A 123 9.24 -3.89 10.83
CA VAL A 123 8.96 -5.02 11.72
C VAL A 123 8.44 -6.23 10.92
N LEU A 124 7.51 -6.01 9.99
CA LEU A 124 6.85 -7.10 9.26
C LEU A 124 7.65 -7.57 8.04
N PHE A 125 8.40 -6.67 7.42
CA PHE A 125 9.14 -6.91 6.18
C PHE A 125 10.59 -6.40 6.27
N PRO A 126 11.40 -6.90 7.21
CA PRO A 126 12.72 -6.37 7.49
C PRO A 126 13.61 -6.38 6.23
N GLY A 127 14.09 -5.19 5.85
CA GLY A 127 14.98 -4.98 4.71
C GLY A 127 14.32 -5.04 3.32
N ALA A 128 12.99 -5.24 3.21
CA ALA A 128 12.31 -5.28 1.93
C ALA A 128 12.11 -3.86 1.34
N PHE A 129 11.56 -2.95 2.13
CA PHE A 129 11.27 -1.58 1.67
C PHE A 129 12.49 -0.68 1.75
N LYS A 130 12.86 -0.08 0.61
CA LYS A 130 14.01 0.85 0.50
C LYS A 130 13.60 2.29 0.69
N ASP A 131 12.37 2.63 0.32
CA ASP A 131 11.75 3.95 0.52
C ASP A 131 10.30 3.83 0.93
N VAL A 132 9.84 4.86 1.63
CA VAL A 132 8.43 5.11 1.93
C VAL A 132 8.11 6.53 1.51
N LEU A 133 7.44 6.66 0.36
CA LEU A 133 6.98 7.92 -0.21
C LEU A 133 5.56 8.19 0.27
N ILE A 134 5.34 9.34 0.90
CA ILE A 134 4.09 9.65 1.59
C ILE A 134 3.55 10.99 1.10
N CYS A 135 2.26 11.07 0.84
CA CYS A 135 1.51 12.32 0.66
C CYS A 135 0.31 12.38 1.62
N ASP A 136 -0.36 13.52 1.64
CA ASP A 136 -1.56 13.68 2.44
C ASP A 136 -2.74 12.90 1.86
N HIS A 137 -3.66 12.47 2.72
CA HIS A 137 -4.76 11.57 2.41
C HIS A 137 -5.66 12.00 1.24
N HIS A 138 -5.77 13.31 0.99
CA HIS A 138 -6.59 13.86 -0.10
C HIS A 138 -5.77 14.32 -1.31
N GLN A 139 -4.46 14.08 -1.33
CA GLN A 139 -3.59 14.44 -2.44
C GLN A 139 -3.48 13.30 -3.45
N SER A 140 -3.35 13.65 -4.74
CA SER A 140 -2.92 12.72 -5.76
C SER A 140 -1.52 12.18 -5.44
N LYS A 141 -1.27 10.92 -5.81
CA LYS A 141 0.05 10.30 -5.74
C LYS A 141 0.99 10.69 -6.89
N ASP A 142 0.58 11.54 -7.83
CA ASP A 142 1.34 11.87 -9.04
C ASP A 142 2.78 12.31 -8.74
N THR A 143 2.95 13.26 -7.82
CA THR A 143 4.27 13.72 -7.42
C THR A 143 5.14 12.59 -6.89
N LEU A 144 4.56 11.63 -6.14
CA LEU A 144 5.27 10.48 -5.62
C LEU A 144 5.66 9.51 -6.73
N PHE A 145 4.78 9.32 -7.74
CA PHE A 145 5.08 8.49 -8.91
C PHE A 145 6.25 9.07 -9.71
N TYR A 146 6.25 10.38 -10.00
CA TYR A 146 7.37 11.02 -10.68
C TYR A 146 8.66 10.98 -9.87
N ASN A 147 8.60 11.15 -8.55
CA ASN A 147 9.76 11.02 -7.67
C ASN A 147 10.33 9.60 -7.70
N ALA A 148 9.46 8.58 -7.61
CA ALA A 148 9.86 7.18 -7.73
C ALA A 148 10.48 6.89 -9.11
N LYS A 149 9.83 7.33 -10.20
CA LYS A 149 10.33 7.20 -11.57
C LYS A 149 11.70 7.86 -11.76
N SER A 150 11.89 9.06 -11.23
CA SER A 150 13.16 9.79 -11.30
C SER A 150 14.28 9.06 -10.56
N LYS A 151 13.99 8.52 -9.36
CA LYS A 151 14.97 7.86 -8.50
C LYS A 151 15.32 6.45 -8.97
N TYR A 152 14.31 5.65 -9.35
CA TYR A 152 14.49 4.22 -9.66
C TYR A 152 14.52 3.93 -11.16
N ARG A 153 14.13 4.90 -12.00
CA ARG A 153 14.16 4.83 -13.47
C ARG A 153 13.47 3.54 -14.00
N ASP A 154 14.14 2.81 -14.87
CA ASP A 154 13.72 1.56 -15.50
C ASP A 154 13.76 0.34 -14.55
N ARG A 155 14.23 0.52 -13.33
CA ARG A 155 14.18 -0.54 -12.32
C ARG A 155 12.77 -0.84 -11.81
N ILE A 156 11.81 0.11 -11.90
CA ILE A 156 10.42 -0.14 -11.50
C ILE A 156 9.80 -1.11 -12.50
N VAL A 157 9.44 -2.30 -12.02
CA VAL A 157 8.90 -3.38 -12.87
C VAL A 157 7.40 -3.59 -12.73
N CYS A 158 6.76 -3.03 -11.71
CA CYS A 158 5.31 -2.99 -11.58
C CYS A 158 4.87 -1.99 -10.51
N TYR A 159 3.58 -1.62 -10.53
CA TYR A 159 2.90 -0.89 -9.48
C TYR A 159 1.65 -1.65 -9.02
N ILE A 160 1.37 -1.65 -7.70
CA ILE A 160 0.21 -2.31 -7.10
C ILE A 160 -0.52 -1.33 -6.18
N ASP A 161 -1.85 -1.20 -6.33
CA ASP A 161 -2.72 -0.37 -5.48
C ASP A 161 -4.11 -1.02 -5.36
N ASP A 162 -4.90 -0.71 -4.35
CA ASP A 162 -6.28 -1.19 -4.22
C ASP A 162 -7.30 -0.21 -4.83
N LEU A 163 -6.91 1.05 -5.04
CA LEU A 163 -7.76 2.09 -5.61
C LEU A 163 -7.59 2.21 -7.12
N SER A 164 -8.70 2.08 -7.84
CA SER A 164 -8.76 2.21 -9.31
C SER A 164 -8.17 3.53 -9.81
N THR A 165 -8.49 4.64 -9.14
CA THR A 165 -7.98 5.98 -9.49
C THR A 165 -6.46 6.04 -9.48
N HIS A 166 -5.81 5.53 -8.42
CA HIS A 166 -4.36 5.51 -8.34
C HIS A 166 -3.71 4.58 -9.36
N CYS A 167 -4.39 3.47 -9.71
CA CYS A 167 -3.94 2.61 -10.80
C CYS A 167 -3.98 3.32 -12.15
N GLN A 168 -5.04 4.09 -12.43
CA GLN A 168 -5.15 4.88 -13.66
C GLN A 168 -4.06 5.96 -13.73
N ASP A 169 -3.88 6.73 -12.66
CA ASP A 169 -2.82 7.74 -12.58
C ASP A 169 -1.42 7.11 -12.80
N ALA A 170 -1.19 5.91 -12.26
CA ALA A 170 0.07 5.20 -12.41
C ALA A 170 0.34 4.74 -13.87
N ILE A 171 -0.68 4.33 -14.64
CA ILE A 171 -0.52 3.99 -16.06
C ILE A 171 -0.03 5.18 -16.86
N GLU A 172 -0.49 6.39 -16.56
CA GLU A 172 -0.03 7.59 -17.26
C GLU A 172 1.47 7.85 -17.04
N VAL A 173 1.96 7.51 -15.84
CA VAL A 173 3.39 7.67 -15.51
C VAL A 173 4.23 6.50 -16.01
N TRP A 174 3.70 5.30 -15.96
CA TRP A 174 4.38 4.04 -16.31
C TRP A 174 3.59 3.20 -17.31
N PRO A 175 3.49 3.63 -18.59
CA PRO A 175 2.69 2.91 -19.59
C PRO A 175 3.25 1.53 -19.98
N ASP A 176 4.54 1.30 -19.73
CA ASP A 176 5.27 0.11 -20.21
C ASP A 176 5.43 -0.99 -19.13
N ILE A 177 4.93 -0.75 -17.91
CA ILE A 177 5.00 -1.76 -16.85
C ILE A 177 3.59 -2.21 -16.42
N PRO A 178 3.44 -3.44 -15.89
CA PRO A 178 2.16 -3.88 -15.35
C PRO A 178 1.73 -3.04 -14.14
N VAL A 179 0.55 -2.44 -14.24
CA VAL A 179 -0.16 -1.84 -13.12
C VAL A 179 -1.24 -2.82 -12.67
N MET A 180 -1.26 -3.14 -11.37
CA MET A 180 -2.12 -4.17 -10.81
C MET A 180 -3.03 -3.58 -9.74
N ARG A 181 -4.33 -3.86 -9.86
CA ARG A 181 -5.28 -3.53 -8.80
C ARG A 181 -5.45 -4.72 -7.85
N MET A 182 -5.08 -4.54 -6.59
CA MET A 182 -5.30 -5.52 -5.53
C MET A 182 -6.74 -5.42 -5.03
N VAL A 183 -7.51 -6.50 -5.15
CA VAL A 183 -8.90 -6.57 -4.67
C VAL A 183 -8.96 -7.49 -3.46
N ARG A 184 -9.37 -6.93 -2.32
CA ARG A 184 -9.55 -7.66 -1.07
C ARG A 184 -11.00 -7.61 -0.61
N GLY A 185 -11.46 -8.69 0.01
CA GLY A 185 -12.81 -8.80 0.55
C GLY A 185 -13.91 -8.44 -0.46
N ASP A 186 -14.85 -7.65 -0.03
CA ASP A 186 -15.99 -7.20 -0.85
C ASP A 186 -15.72 -5.96 -1.70
N ASN A 187 -14.48 -5.48 -1.75
CA ASN A 187 -14.05 -4.36 -2.62
C ASN A 187 -13.95 -4.76 -4.10
N LYS A 188 -14.83 -5.64 -4.57
CA LYS A 188 -14.87 -6.02 -5.99
C LYS A 188 -15.18 -4.80 -6.85
N PRO A 189 -14.50 -4.63 -8.01
CA PRO A 189 -14.82 -3.56 -8.93
C PRO A 189 -16.30 -3.67 -9.33
N LEU A 190 -17.00 -2.54 -9.28
CA LEU A 190 -18.31 -2.43 -9.94
C LEU A 190 -18.08 -2.67 -11.44
N LYS A 191 -19.08 -3.21 -12.14
CA LYS A 191 -18.98 -3.46 -13.61
C LYS A 191 -18.65 -2.22 -14.44
N SER A 192 -18.88 -1.02 -13.88
CA SER A 192 -18.54 0.28 -14.47
C SER A 192 -17.08 0.69 -14.28
N ASP A 193 -16.34 0.03 -13.36
CA ASP A 193 -14.95 0.33 -13.04
C ASP A 193 -14.00 -0.64 -13.77
N VAL A 194 -14.21 -0.80 -15.07
CA VAL A 194 -13.27 -1.57 -15.90
C VAL A 194 -12.01 -0.72 -16.04
N ASP A 195 -10.99 -1.07 -15.27
CA ASP A 195 -9.67 -0.45 -15.33
C ASP A 195 -9.01 -0.83 -16.66
N VAL A 196 -9.11 0.04 -17.65
CA VAL A 196 -8.46 -0.18 -18.94
C VAL A 196 -6.95 -0.20 -18.74
N GLY A 197 -6.31 -1.32 -19.10
CA GLY A 197 -4.86 -1.50 -18.95
C GLY A 197 -4.42 -1.93 -17.56
N VAL A 198 -5.32 -2.01 -16.57
CA VAL A 198 -5.02 -2.48 -15.21
C VAL A 198 -5.32 -3.98 -15.07
N ARG A 199 -4.42 -4.73 -14.44
CA ARG A 199 -4.64 -6.15 -14.16
C ARG A 199 -5.20 -6.33 -12.75
N THR A 200 -6.34 -6.97 -12.62
CA THR A 200 -6.89 -7.32 -11.30
C THR A 200 -6.13 -8.50 -10.69
N VAL A 201 -5.70 -8.35 -9.44
CA VAL A 201 -5.08 -9.39 -8.63
C VAL A 201 -5.78 -9.52 -7.28
N TYR A 202 -5.78 -10.71 -6.70
CA TYR A 202 -6.46 -11.01 -5.44
C TYR A 202 -5.50 -11.40 -4.32
N SER A 203 -4.22 -11.49 -4.64
CA SER A 203 -3.19 -11.85 -3.66
C SER A 203 -1.78 -11.52 -4.18
N TRP A 204 -0.82 -11.46 -3.28
CA TRP A 204 0.60 -11.34 -3.61
C TRP A 204 1.15 -12.58 -4.36
N ALA A 205 0.49 -13.75 -4.22
CA ALA A 205 0.79 -14.92 -5.05
C ALA A 205 0.52 -14.64 -6.54
N SER A 206 -0.60 -13.95 -6.85
CA SER A 206 -0.93 -13.55 -8.21
C SER A 206 0.07 -12.54 -8.77
N VAL A 207 0.54 -11.60 -7.93
CA VAL A 207 1.59 -10.63 -8.32
C VAL A 207 2.88 -11.36 -8.68
N GLU A 208 3.36 -12.26 -7.82
CA GLU A 208 4.58 -13.04 -8.10
C GLU A 208 4.45 -13.86 -9.40
N HIS A 209 3.28 -14.48 -9.62
CA HIS A 209 3.03 -15.25 -10.82
C HIS A 209 3.11 -14.42 -12.10
N ILE A 210 2.53 -13.22 -12.11
CA ILE A 210 2.60 -12.29 -13.25
C ILE A 210 4.06 -11.90 -13.53
N LEU A 211 4.80 -11.46 -12.51
CA LEU A 211 6.19 -11.04 -12.65
C LEU A 211 7.12 -12.16 -13.12
N ASN A 212 6.83 -13.40 -12.73
CA ASN A 212 7.61 -14.54 -13.22
C ASN A 212 7.33 -14.87 -14.70
N LYS A 213 6.08 -14.66 -15.18
CA LYS A 213 5.73 -14.89 -16.60
C LYS A 213 6.40 -13.88 -17.54
N GLU A 214 6.43 -12.61 -17.13
CA GLU A 214 7.00 -11.54 -17.95
C GLU A 214 8.52 -11.69 -18.17
N LYS A 215 9.23 -12.29 -17.21
CA LYS A 215 10.67 -12.60 -17.36
C LYS A 215 10.98 -13.69 -18.39
N PHE A 216 10.00 -14.49 -18.80
CA PHE A 216 10.18 -15.59 -19.77
C PHE A 216 9.56 -15.27 -21.12
N SER A 217 9.12 -14.02 -21.36
CA SER A 217 8.50 -13.60 -22.63
C SER A 217 9.46 -12.81 -23.52
N ASP A 218 10.70 -12.65 -23.10
CA ASP A 218 11.84 -12.10 -23.84
C ASP A 218 12.74 -13.27 -24.29
#